data_d63e5794d484d92f36413bea01711057
#
_entry.id   d63e5794d484d92f36413bea01711057
#
_cell.length_a   1.000
_cell.length_b   1.000
_cell.length_c   1.000
_cell.angle_alpha   90.00
_cell.angle_beta   90.00
_cell.angle_gamma   90.00
#
_symmetry.space_group_name_H-M   'P 1'
#
loop_
_entity.id
_entity.type
_entity.pdbx_description
1 polymer ?
#
loop_
_entity_poly.entity_id
_entity_poly.type
_entity_poly.pdbx_seq_one_letter_code
_entity_poly.pdbx_strand_id
1 'polypeptide(L)' 'MTSTMKTPIEYIIVAVPFHADAATHDELARKVNEKLNAGYELHGSPFLSEEMMYQAMTKPIPPN' A
#
# COMPACT_ATOMS: atom_id res chain seq x y z
N MET A 1 3.50 -28.98 -15.89
CA MET A 1 2.98 -28.12 -15.25
C MET A 1 2.78 -26.91 -15.93
N THR A 2 1.91 -26.28 -15.74
CA THR A 2 1.65 -25.18 -16.44
C THR A 2 1.89 -24.00 -15.66
N SER A 3 2.64 -23.14 -16.14
CA SER A 3 2.79 -21.93 -15.46
C SER A 3 1.57 -21.16 -15.64
N THR A 4 1.09 -20.65 -14.58
CA THR A 4 -0.02 -19.77 -14.62
C THR A 4 0.44 -18.44 -15.07
N MET A 5 -0.24 -17.92 -16.04
CA MET A 5 0.05 -16.59 -16.47
C MET A 5 -0.61 -15.64 -15.53
N LYS A 6 0.16 -15.11 -14.63
CA LYS A 6 -0.36 -14.09 -13.74
C LYS A 6 -0.08 -12.73 -14.32
N THR A 7 -1.03 -11.83 -14.16
CA THR A 7 -0.78 -10.44 -14.50
C THR A 7 0.29 -9.92 -13.57
N PRO A 8 1.36 -9.35 -14.09
CA PRO A 8 2.38 -8.78 -13.20
C PRO A 8 1.80 -7.64 -12.37
N ILE A 9 2.16 -7.62 -11.12
CA ILE A 9 1.75 -6.52 -10.25
C ILE A 9 2.96 -6.02 -9.50
N GLU A 10 2.90 -4.77 -9.13
CA GLU A 10 3.88 -4.16 -8.26
C GLU A 10 3.27 -4.05 -6.88
N TYR A 11 3.97 -4.55 -5.88
CA TYR A 11 3.49 -4.57 -4.50
C TYR A 11 4.36 -3.63 -3.68
N ILE A 12 3.72 -2.71 -2.98
CA ILE A 12 4.46 -1.81 -2.10
C ILE A 12 3.78 -1.77 -0.75
N ILE A 13 4.53 -1.35 0.24
CA ILE A 13 3.99 -1.13 1.58
C ILE A 13 4.26 0.32 1.96
N VAL A 14 3.19 1.06 2.20
CA VAL A 14 3.30 2.42 2.70
C VAL A 14 3.39 2.34 4.21
N ALA A 15 4.37 2.98 4.79
CA ALA A 15 4.61 2.91 6.23
C ALA A 15 4.78 4.30 6.80
N VAL A 16 4.20 4.53 7.97
CA VAL A 16 4.38 5.78 8.69
C VAL A 16 4.62 5.46 10.17
N PRO A 17 5.37 6.30 10.87
CA PRO A 17 5.54 6.10 12.31
C PRO A 17 4.21 6.25 13.02
N PHE A 18 3.98 5.42 14.03
CA PHE A 18 2.75 5.49 14.80
C PHE A 18 2.95 6.48 15.96
N HIS A 19 2.08 7.47 15.99
CA HIS A 19 2.03 8.41 17.10
C HIS A 19 0.67 8.28 17.75
N ALA A 20 0.59 8.54 19.03
CA ALA A 20 -0.65 8.33 19.77
C ALA A 20 -1.62 9.48 19.56
N ASP A 21 -1.67 10.05 18.37
CA ASP A 21 -2.60 11.13 18.08
C ASP A 21 -3.08 10.98 16.65
N ALA A 22 -3.92 11.90 16.21
CA ALA A 22 -4.54 11.80 14.89
C ALA A 22 -3.58 12.04 13.75
N ALA A 23 -2.39 12.55 14.03
CA ALA A 23 -1.45 12.87 12.95
C ALA A 23 -1.01 11.63 12.19
N THR A 24 -0.94 10.47 12.86
CA THR A 24 -0.57 9.23 12.19
C THR A 24 -1.56 8.88 11.10
N HIS A 25 -2.86 8.98 11.40
CA HIS A 25 -3.87 8.64 10.43
C HIS A 25 -3.84 9.61 9.26
N ASP A 26 -3.66 10.89 9.54
CA ASP A 26 -3.61 11.89 8.48
C ASP A 26 -2.40 11.67 7.58
N GLU A 27 -1.26 11.34 8.16
CA GLU A 27 -0.06 11.12 7.39
C GLU A 27 -0.19 9.87 6.53
N LEU A 28 -0.74 8.79 7.09
CA LEU A 28 -0.94 7.58 6.31
C LEU A 28 -1.91 7.83 5.17
N ALA A 29 -3.02 8.54 5.45
CA ALA A 29 -4.00 8.83 4.42
C ALA A 29 -3.39 9.66 3.29
N ARG A 30 -2.55 10.63 3.63
CA ARG A 30 -1.91 11.45 2.61
C ARG A 30 -1.00 10.62 1.73
N LYS A 31 -0.19 9.76 2.33
CA LYS A 31 0.72 8.92 1.56
C LYS A 31 -0.04 7.90 0.71
N VAL A 32 -1.10 7.32 1.25
CA VAL A 32 -1.93 6.39 0.51
C VAL A 32 -2.59 7.10 -0.67
N ASN A 33 -3.10 8.31 -0.45
CA ASN A 33 -3.75 9.05 -1.53
C ASN A 33 -2.76 9.38 -2.65
N GLU A 34 -1.52 9.66 -2.32
CA GLU A 34 -0.51 9.86 -3.35
C GLU A 34 -0.34 8.61 -4.21
N LYS A 35 -0.36 7.44 -3.58
CA LYS A 35 -0.22 6.20 -4.33
C LYS A 35 -1.46 5.86 -5.12
N LEU A 36 -2.64 6.15 -4.58
CA LEU A 36 -3.87 5.96 -5.34
C LEU A 36 -3.84 6.81 -6.60
N ASN A 37 -3.38 8.04 -6.49
CA ASN A 37 -3.27 8.92 -7.65
C ASN A 37 -2.25 8.41 -8.66
N ALA A 38 -1.30 7.61 -8.23
CA ALA A 38 -0.32 7.02 -9.13
C ALA A 38 -0.76 5.69 -9.72
N GLY A 39 -2.00 5.27 -9.41
CA GLY A 39 -2.56 4.06 -10.01
C GLY A 39 -2.51 2.83 -9.12
N TYR A 40 -2.05 2.97 -7.89
CA TYR A 40 -2.05 1.84 -6.96
C TYR A 40 -3.44 1.66 -6.35
N GLU A 41 -3.69 0.45 -5.88
CA GLU A 41 -4.95 0.12 -5.21
C GLU A 41 -4.64 -0.42 -3.83
N LEU A 42 -5.58 -0.27 -2.93
CA LEU A 42 -5.44 -0.81 -1.58
C LEU A 42 -5.45 -2.34 -1.64
N HIS A 43 -4.59 -2.94 -0.83
CA HIS A 43 -4.53 -4.39 -0.74
C HIS A 43 -4.68 -4.77 0.72
N GLY A 44 -5.89 -5.19 1.09
CA GLY A 44 -6.18 -5.53 2.47
C GLY A 44 -6.37 -4.31 3.34
N SER A 45 -6.40 -4.53 4.63
CA SER A 45 -6.60 -3.48 5.61
C SER A 45 -5.27 -2.95 6.12
N PRO A 46 -5.22 -1.73 6.62
CA PRO A 46 -4.01 -1.25 7.27
C PRO A 46 -3.72 -2.08 8.51
N PHE A 47 -2.47 -2.17 8.89
CA PHE A 47 -2.12 -2.90 10.09
C PHE A 47 -1.03 -2.17 10.86
N LEU A 48 -0.93 -2.48 12.15
CA LEU A 48 0.01 -1.87 13.04
C LEU A 48 1.07 -2.86 13.45
N SER A 49 2.27 -2.38 13.58
CA SER A 49 3.32 -3.06 14.30
C SER A 49 3.79 -2.07 15.35
N GLU A 50 4.59 -2.46 16.27
CA GLU A 50 4.87 -1.71 17.50
C GLU A 50 4.94 -0.20 17.33
N GLU A 51 5.70 0.26 16.36
CA GLU A 51 5.91 1.69 16.20
C GLU A 51 5.53 2.21 14.84
N MET A 52 4.94 1.36 14.01
CA MET A 52 4.64 1.76 12.63
C MET A 52 3.24 1.35 12.25
N MET A 53 2.67 2.11 11.34
CA MET A 53 1.39 1.76 10.74
C MET A 53 1.63 1.56 9.25
N TYR A 54 1.05 0.50 8.69
CA TYR A 54 1.34 0.07 7.33
C TYR A 54 0.07 -0.09 6.52
N GLN A 55 0.19 0.15 5.23
CA GLN A 55 -0.87 -0.18 4.28
C GLN A 55 -0.22 -0.77 3.02
N ALA A 56 -0.58 -2.00 2.69
CA ALA A 56 -0.09 -2.62 1.47
C ALA A 56 -0.90 -2.11 0.29
N MET A 57 -0.24 -1.93 -0.83
CA MET A 57 -0.88 -1.45 -2.05
C MET A 57 -0.29 -2.16 -3.25
N THR A 58 -1.09 -2.30 -4.29
CA THR A 58 -0.65 -2.97 -5.50
C THR A 58 -1.04 -2.16 -6.73
N LYS A 59 -0.32 -2.40 -7.79
CA LYS A 59 -0.59 -1.73 -9.06
C LYS A 59 -0.32 -2.72 -10.19
N PRO A 60 -1.25 -2.89 -11.12
CA PRO A 60 -0.97 -3.75 -12.26
C PRO A 60 0.13 -3.12 -13.11
N ILE A 61 1.02 -3.97 -13.59
CA ILE A 61 2.06 -3.52 -14.50
C ILE A 61 1.58 -3.86 -15.90
N PRO A 62 1.36 -2.86 -16.76
CA PRO A 62 0.84 -3.16 -18.08
C PRO A 62 1.81 -4.03 -18.86
N PRO A 63 1.32 -4.97 -19.64
CA PRO A 63 2.20 -5.73 -20.52
C PRO A 63 2.70 -4.83 -21.64
N ASN A 64 3.85 -5.13 -22.12
CA ASN A 64 4.40 -4.41 -23.27
C ASN A 64 4.07 -5.12 -24.55
#